data_794e3181dda828a28f90aa232f272f8d
#
_entry.id   794e3181dda828a28f90aa232f272f8d
#
_cell.length_a   1.000
_cell.length_b   1.000
_cell.length_c   1.000
_cell.angle_alpha   90.00
_cell.angle_beta   90.00
_cell.angle_gamma   90.00
#
_symmetry.space_group_name_H-M   'P 1'
#
loop_
_entity.id
_entity.type
_entity.pdbx_description
1 polymer ?
#
loop_
_entity_poly.entity_id
_entity_poly.type
_entity_poly.pdbx_seq_one_letter_code
_entity_poly.pdbx_strand_id
1 'polypeptide(L)'
;MTTATPSSMRDILLRSPVMPILTVHDAQTAGDLAQALVKGGVMVFEVVKRTPATIAALHAMCEAAPDADIGMGTLMTPDDVKTAMQAGAKF
;
A
#
# COMPACT_ATOMS: atom_id res chain seq x y z
N MET A 1 19.94 8.33 -9.78
CA MET A 1 18.53 8.60 -9.59
C MET A 1 18.33 9.65 -8.53
N THR A 2 17.52 10.59 -8.79
CA THR A 2 17.20 11.59 -7.79
C THR A 2 16.35 10.99 -6.68
N THR A 3 16.64 11.40 -5.45
CA THR A 3 15.72 11.13 -4.36
C THR A 3 14.42 11.87 -4.68
N ALA A 4 13.39 11.15 -4.90
CA ALA A 4 12.12 11.76 -5.20
C ALA A 4 11.60 12.54 -4.01
N THR A 5 11.10 13.74 -4.23
CA THR A 5 10.23 14.39 -3.28
C THR A 5 9.02 13.49 -3.09
N PRO A 6 8.55 13.26 -1.86
CA PRO A 6 7.35 12.47 -1.67
C PRO A 6 6.21 13.01 -2.52
N SER A 7 5.51 12.14 -3.22
CA SER A 7 4.37 12.52 -4.03
C SER A 7 3.26 13.06 -3.15
N SER A 8 2.59 14.11 -3.60
CA SER A 8 1.38 14.57 -2.94
C SER A 8 0.27 13.53 -3.11
N MET A 9 -0.73 13.56 -2.24
CA MET A 9 -1.90 12.68 -2.40
C MET A 9 -2.59 12.90 -3.73
N ARG A 10 -2.59 14.14 -4.23
CA ARG A 10 -3.13 14.46 -5.56
C ARG A 10 -2.37 13.70 -6.66
N ASP A 11 -1.04 13.74 -6.62
CA ASP A 11 -0.22 13.04 -7.62
C ASP A 11 -0.48 11.53 -7.58
N ILE A 12 -0.60 10.97 -6.40
CA ILE A 12 -0.89 9.55 -6.21
C ILE A 12 -2.25 9.20 -6.84
N LEU A 13 -3.28 9.97 -6.53
CA LEU A 13 -4.63 9.73 -7.05
C LEU A 13 -4.72 9.87 -8.57
N LEU A 14 -3.87 10.69 -9.17
CA LEU A 14 -3.86 10.86 -10.63
C LEU A 14 -3.24 9.67 -11.38
N ARG A 15 -2.57 8.75 -10.68
CA ARG A 15 -1.92 7.59 -11.31
C ARG A 15 -2.90 6.48 -11.68
N SER A 16 -4.09 6.48 -11.11
CA SER A 16 -5.04 5.39 -11.35
C SER A 16 -6.47 5.91 -11.28
N PRO A 17 -7.34 5.49 -12.21
CA PRO A 17 -8.75 5.89 -12.18
C PRO A 17 -9.52 5.25 -11.04
N VAL A 18 -9.00 4.17 -10.47
CA VAL A 18 -9.60 3.50 -9.32
C VAL A 18 -8.53 3.26 -8.26
N MET A 19 -8.94 3.28 -7.01
CA MET A 19 -8.09 2.94 -5.88
C MET A 19 -8.81 1.86 -5.06
N PRO A 20 -8.49 0.58 -5.28
CA PRO A 20 -9.07 -0.49 -4.48
C PRO A 20 -8.70 -0.35 -3.00
N ILE A 21 -9.66 -0.68 -2.15
CA ILE A 21 -9.46 -0.75 -0.71
C ILE A 21 -9.56 -2.22 -0.33
N LEU A 22 -8.47 -2.76 0.21
CA LEU A 22 -8.31 -4.19 0.40
C LEU A 22 -8.28 -4.55 1.88
N THR A 23 -8.99 -5.62 2.23
CA THR A 23 -8.82 -6.27 3.53
C THR A 23 -8.05 -7.57 3.28
N VAL A 24 -6.86 -7.68 3.84
CA VAL A 24 -5.99 -8.83 3.62
C VAL A 24 -5.95 -9.69 4.88
N HIS A 25 -6.32 -10.96 4.74
CA HIS A 25 -6.34 -11.91 5.84
C HIS A 25 -5.11 -12.81 5.88
N ASP A 26 -4.38 -12.92 4.77
CA ASP A 26 -3.21 -13.79 4.65
C ASP A 26 -2.05 -13.02 4.02
N ALA A 27 -1.03 -12.74 4.82
CA ALA A 27 0.15 -12.03 4.35
C ALA A 27 0.95 -12.82 3.32
N GLN A 28 0.83 -14.15 3.29
CA GLN A 28 1.59 -14.98 2.35
C GLN A 28 1.14 -14.80 0.90
N THR A 29 -0.12 -14.44 0.69
CA THR A 29 -0.67 -14.22 -0.66
C THR A 29 -0.66 -12.75 -1.06
N ALA A 30 -0.29 -11.86 -0.14
CA ALA A 30 -0.40 -10.42 -0.37
C ALA A 30 0.51 -9.94 -1.50
N GLY A 31 1.74 -10.44 -1.57
CA GLY A 31 2.67 -10.07 -2.63
C GLY A 31 2.14 -10.43 -4.02
N ASP A 32 1.58 -11.63 -4.16
CA ASP A 32 0.99 -12.07 -5.42
C ASP A 32 -0.22 -11.22 -5.80
N LEU A 33 -1.02 -10.83 -4.82
CA LEU A 33 -2.16 -9.94 -5.06
C LEU A 33 -1.69 -8.58 -5.58
N ALA A 34 -0.66 -8.01 -4.96
CA ALA A 34 -0.10 -6.74 -5.41
C ALA A 34 0.41 -6.82 -6.85
N GLN A 35 1.12 -7.90 -7.19
CA GLN A 35 1.61 -8.09 -8.55
C GLN A 35 0.47 -8.25 -9.56
N ALA A 36 -0.58 -8.95 -9.18
CA ALA A 36 -1.76 -9.10 -10.05
C ALA A 36 -2.44 -7.75 -10.32
N LEU A 37 -2.56 -6.91 -9.29
CA LEU A 37 -3.13 -5.57 -9.43
C LEU A 37 -2.29 -4.71 -10.38
N VAL A 38 -0.98 -4.72 -10.21
CA VAL A 38 -0.06 -3.94 -11.06
C VAL A 38 -0.12 -4.44 -12.50
N LYS A 39 -0.15 -5.75 -12.72
CA LYS A 39 -0.29 -6.31 -14.07
C LYS A 39 -1.59 -5.87 -14.74
N GLY A 40 -2.64 -5.70 -13.96
CA GLY A 40 -3.92 -5.19 -14.46
C GLY A 40 -3.97 -3.68 -14.64
N GLY A 41 -2.88 -2.97 -14.34
CA GLY A 41 -2.82 -1.52 -14.49
C GLY A 41 -3.22 -0.72 -13.24
N VAL A 42 -3.45 -1.39 -12.13
CA VAL A 42 -3.81 -0.72 -10.87
C VAL A 42 -2.53 -0.41 -10.10
N MET A 43 -2.14 0.85 -10.07
CA MET A 43 -0.88 1.30 -9.47
C MET A 43 -1.06 1.97 -8.11
N VAL A 44 -2.29 2.16 -7.67
CA VAL A 44 -2.61 2.81 -6.39
C VAL A 44 -3.65 1.97 -5.69
N PHE A 45 -3.36 1.51 -4.48
CA PHE A 45 -4.33 0.78 -3.67
C PHE A 45 -4.03 0.94 -2.18
N GLU A 46 -5.05 0.70 -1.37
CA GLU A 46 -4.99 0.88 0.06
C GLU A 46 -5.28 -0.45 0.75
N VAL A 47 -4.49 -0.77 1.78
CA VAL A 47 -4.77 -1.91 2.66
C VAL A 47 -5.30 -1.36 3.97
N VAL A 48 -6.45 -1.85 4.43
CA VAL A 48 -7.04 -1.37 5.68
C VAL A 48 -6.58 -2.20 6.87
N LYS A 49 -6.24 -1.53 7.97
CA LYS A 49 -5.75 -2.18 9.18
C LYS A 49 -6.91 -2.80 9.96
N ARG A 50 -7.43 -3.92 9.48
CA ARG A 50 -8.56 -4.63 10.08
C ARG A 50 -8.24 -6.04 10.54
N THR A 51 -7.05 -6.54 10.22
CA THR A 51 -6.63 -7.90 10.59
C THR A 51 -5.23 -7.86 11.17
N PRO A 52 -4.82 -8.87 11.96
CA PRO A 52 -3.44 -8.94 12.44
C PRO A 52 -2.41 -9.10 11.30
N ALA A 53 -2.85 -9.56 10.13
CA ALA A 53 -1.97 -9.77 8.99
C ALA A 53 -1.63 -8.49 8.23
N THR A 54 -2.30 -7.38 8.50
CA THR A 54 -2.25 -6.19 7.62
C THR A 54 -0.85 -5.60 7.50
N ILE A 55 -0.12 -5.47 8.61
CA ILE A 55 1.24 -4.87 8.56
C ILE A 55 2.19 -5.74 7.73
N ALA A 56 2.21 -7.05 7.98
CA ALA A 56 3.03 -7.97 7.20
C ALA A 56 2.61 -8.00 5.74
N ALA A 57 1.31 -7.92 5.47
CA ALA A 57 0.77 -7.86 4.11
C ALA A 57 1.23 -6.60 3.39
N LEU A 58 1.14 -5.45 4.05
CA LEU A 58 1.60 -4.19 3.46
C LEU A 58 3.08 -4.26 3.08
N HIS A 59 3.91 -4.76 4.00
CA HIS A 59 5.34 -4.90 3.75
C HIS A 59 5.61 -5.81 2.54
N ALA A 60 4.96 -6.96 2.48
CA ALA A 60 5.10 -7.90 1.38
C ALA A 60 4.65 -7.30 0.05
N MET A 61 3.56 -6.55 0.05
CA MET A 61 3.05 -5.88 -1.14
C MET A 61 4.00 -4.81 -1.64
N CYS A 62 4.56 -4.01 -0.73
CA CYS A 62 5.52 -2.97 -1.09
C CYS A 62 6.79 -3.57 -1.69
N GLU A 63 7.27 -4.69 -1.18
CA GLU A 63 8.41 -5.38 -1.75
C GLU A 63 8.12 -6.01 -3.11
N ALA A 64 6.92 -6.58 -3.26
CA ALA A 64 6.53 -7.26 -4.50
C ALA A 64 6.19 -6.30 -5.63
N ALA A 65 5.74 -5.10 -5.30
CA ALA A 65 5.30 -4.10 -6.27
C ALA A 65 5.88 -2.72 -5.93
N PRO A 66 7.21 -2.54 -6.06
CA PRO A 66 7.87 -1.30 -5.63
C PRO A 66 7.44 -0.07 -6.43
N ASP A 67 6.90 -0.24 -7.62
CA ASP A 67 6.45 0.88 -8.45
C ASP A 67 5.03 1.33 -8.13
N ALA A 68 4.29 0.56 -7.33
CA ALA A 68 2.94 0.93 -6.92
C ALA A 68 2.98 1.87 -5.72
N ASP A 69 1.97 2.72 -5.61
CA ASP A 69 1.73 3.52 -4.41
C ASP A 69 0.72 2.80 -3.54
N ILE A 70 1.22 2.21 -2.46
CA ILE A 70 0.39 1.41 -1.55
C ILE A 70 0.26 2.16 -0.24
N GLY A 71 -0.97 2.38 0.18
CA GLY A 71 -1.28 3.06 1.43
C GLY A 71 -1.91 2.13 2.45
N MET A 72 -2.07 2.64 3.66
CA MET A 72 -2.76 1.94 4.73
C MET A 72 -3.84 2.82 5.32
N GLY A 73 -5.05 2.28 5.40
CA GLY A 73 -6.18 2.95 6.03
C GLY A 73 -6.51 2.39 7.40
N THR A 74 -7.48 3.03 8.03
CA THR A 74 -7.96 2.67 9.38
C THR A 74 -6.83 2.79 10.41
N LEU A 75 -6.06 3.87 10.29
CA LEU A 75 -5.03 4.21 11.27
C LEU A 75 -5.66 5.06 12.37
N MET A 76 -5.63 4.56 13.59
CA MET A 76 -6.38 5.14 14.70
C MET A 76 -5.51 5.92 15.69
N THR A 77 -4.19 5.73 15.65
CA THR A 77 -3.26 6.35 16.58
C THR A 77 -2.01 6.84 15.86
N PRO A 78 -1.24 7.77 16.47
CA PRO A 78 0.06 8.15 15.90
C PRO A 78 1.02 6.97 15.74
N ASP A 79 0.98 6.00 16.65
CA ASP A 79 1.81 4.79 16.53
C ASP A 79 1.41 3.96 15.32
N ASP A 80 0.12 3.89 14.98
CA ASP A 80 -0.34 3.21 13.78
C ASP A 80 0.26 3.85 12.54
N VAL A 81 0.29 5.17 12.48
CA VAL A 81 0.89 5.91 11.35
C VAL A 81 2.37 5.58 11.24
N LYS A 82 3.08 5.61 12.36
CA LYS A 82 4.51 5.28 12.38
C LYS A 82 4.78 3.87 11.88
N THR A 83 4.00 2.91 12.36
CA THR A 83 4.13 1.51 11.96
C THR A 83 3.85 1.34 10.46
N ALA A 84 2.82 2.00 9.94
CA ALA A 84 2.50 1.96 8.53
C ALA A 84 3.64 2.54 7.67
N MET A 85 4.20 3.67 8.07
CA MET A 85 5.33 4.28 7.38
C MET A 85 6.54 3.35 7.35
N GLN A 86 6.85 2.71 8.48
CA GLN A 86 7.96 1.77 8.57
C GLN A 86 7.75 0.53 7.70
N ALA A 87 6.50 0.13 7.51
CA ALA A 87 6.15 -1.00 6.64
C ALA A 87 6.16 -0.64 5.15
N GLY A 88 6.26 0.64 4.81
CA GLY A 88 6.40 1.08 3.42
C GLY A 88 5.20 1.86 2.87
N ALA A 89 4.21 2.18 3.68
CA ALA A 89 3.03 2.93 3.22
C ALA A 89 3.44 4.30 2.67
N LYS A 90 2.86 4.67 1.54
CA LYS A 90 3.09 5.97 0.89
C LYS A 90 1.96 6.97 1.16
N PHE A 91 0.84 6.48 1.67
CA PHE A 91 -0.28 7.32 2.10
C PHE A 91 -1.14 6.56 3.10
#